data_95df448ac9b9f72184904a0c8163f15b
#
_entry.id   95df448ac9b9f72184904a0c8163f15b
#
_cell.length_a   1.000
_cell.length_b   1.000
_cell.length_c   1.000
_cell.angle_alpha   90.00
_cell.angle_beta   90.00
_cell.angle_gamma   90.00
#
_symmetry.space_group_name_H-M   'P 1'
#
loop_
_entity.id
_entity.type
_entity.pdbx_description
1 polymer ?
#
loop_
_entity_poly.entity_id
_entity_poly.type
_entity_poly.pdbx_seq_one_letter_code
_entity_poly.pdbx_strand_id
1 'polypeptide(L)'
;MIRALFVLFSLNAFPSLADTFDFEVLLNGKPIGHHKITLSVDERGHQVVQGEADYRVKLLGITFFAYQHQHREIWDDNCLQSLSTSTQSNGELAQVTLTSSPEGYALTTLKEPKALTLDEQPCLWSYAYWRKDFTSQRQLMNGQTGQMSPVSFERRPPIEANPLNSGPVPEPSLGEALESAGFRYRLVTDDQTINVDYSPAGQWVGLQVDLAPNRVLTYRLRKML
;
A
#
# COMPACT_ATOMS: atom_id res chain seq x y z
N MET A 1 33.71 16.39 -51.53
CA MET A 1 33.56 15.15 -50.72
C MET A 1 33.24 15.57 -49.30
N ILE A 2 31.97 15.55 -48.92
CA ILE A 2 31.49 15.90 -47.57
C ILE A 2 31.36 14.61 -46.78
N ARG A 3 32.18 14.45 -45.72
CA ARG A 3 32.09 13.33 -44.80
C ARG A 3 31.02 13.66 -43.74
N ALA A 4 29.88 12.96 -43.76
CA ALA A 4 28.89 13.03 -42.72
C ALA A 4 29.39 12.25 -41.48
N LEU A 5 29.54 12.96 -40.37
CA LEU A 5 29.88 12.38 -39.07
C LEU A 5 28.57 11.92 -38.40
N PHE A 6 28.32 10.62 -38.36
CA PHE A 6 27.23 10.04 -37.60
C PHE A 6 27.65 9.99 -36.11
N VAL A 7 27.05 10.85 -35.26
CA VAL A 7 27.16 10.76 -33.80
C VAL A 7 26.12 9.77 -33.33
N LEU A 8 26.55 8.58 -32.91
CA LEU A 8 25.74 7.61 -32.23
C LEU A 8 25.48 8.09 -30.77
N PHE A 9 24.28 8.60 -30.49
CA PHE A 9 23.82 8.82 -29.15
C PHE A 9 23.48 7.45 -28.52
N SER A 10 24.36 6.97 -27.65
CA SER A 10 24.06 5.82 -26.79
C SER A 10 23.08 6.28 -25.72
N LEU A 11 21.82 5.88 -25.84
CA LEU A 11 20.83 5.99 -24.74
C LEU A 11 21.27 5.04 -23.62
N ASN A 12 21.95 5.59 -22.62
CA ASN A 12 22.15 4.89 -21.37
C ASN A 12 20.81 4.84 -20.63
N ALA A 13 20.13 3.70 -20.67
CA ALA A 13 19.02 3.41 -19.76
C ALA A 13 19.61 3.32 -18.34
N PHE A 14 19.41 4.35 -17.53
CA PHE A 14 19.70 4.28 -16.11
C PHE A 14 18.71 3.29 -15.50
N PRO A 15 19.17 2.32 -14.67
CA PRO A 15 18.26 1.49 -13.92
C PRO A 15 17.42 2.41 -13.01
N SER A 16 16.11 2.36 -13.17
CA SER A 16 15.19 3.00 -12.23
C SER A 16 15.42 2.34 -10.87
N LEU A 17 15.93 3.10 -9.89
CA LEU A 17 16.03 2.64 -8.53
C LEU A 17 14.61 2.35 -8.04
N ALA A 18 14.36 1.12 -7.65
CA ALA A 18 13.09 0.71 -7.09
C ALA A 18 13.09 1.02 -5.59
N ASP A 19 12.15 1.85 -5.13
CA ASP A 19 11.95 2.05 -3.70
C ASP A 19 11.21 0.83 -3.12
N THR A 20 11.72 0.30 -2.03
CA THR A 20 11.12 -0.85 -1.35
C THR A 20 10.80 -0.50 0.09
N PHE A 21 9.54 -0.71 0.48
CA PHE A 21 9.06 -0.63 1.86
C PHE A 21 8.90 -2.05 2.40
N ASP A 22 9.60 -2.37 3.47
CA ASP A 22 9.52 -3.67 4.16
C ASP A 22 8.95 -3.45 5.56
N PHE A 23 7.71 -3.91 5.78
CA PHE A 23 7.00 -3.77 7.04
C PHE A 23 6.96 -5.09 7.81
N GLU A 24 7.29 -5.04 9.09
CA GLU A 24 6.87 -6.04 10.05
C GLU A 24 5.40 -5.83 10.40
N VAL A 25 4.63 -6.91 10.41
CA VAL A 25 3.21 -6.88 10.76
C VAL A 25 2.99 -7.54 12.11
N LEU A 26 2.33 -6.79 13.01
CA LEU A 26 2.10 -7.21 14.39
C LEU A 26 0.59 -7.29 14.67
N LEU A 27 0.18 -8.28 15.45
CA LEU A 27 -1.15 -8.37 16.06
C LEU A 27 -1.00 -8.22 17.57
N ASN A 28 -1.61 -7.17 18.14
CA ASN A 28 -1.47 -6.82 19.57
C ASN A 28 0.01 -6.76 20.01
N GLY A 29 0.88 -6.14 19.19
CA GLY A 29 2.31 -6.01 19.44
C GLY A 29 3.15 -7.29 19.22
N LYS A 30 2.53 -8.41 18.82
CA LYS A 30 3.25 -9.66 18.53
C LYS A 30 3.47 -9.82 17.04
N PRO A 31 4.70 -10.04 16.56
CA PRO A 31 4.95 -10.27 15.14
C PRO A 31 4.17 -11.48 14.60
N ILE A 32 3.48 -11.28 13.48
CA ILE A 32 2.71 -12.31 12.78
C ILE A 32 3.13 -12.51 11.32
N GLY A 33 3.96 -11.61 10.78
CA GLY A 33 4.42 -11.69 9.40
C GLY A 33 5.01 -10.39 8.89
N HIS A 34 4.96 -10.23 7.56
CA HIS A 34 5.55 -9.10 6.86
C HIS A 34 4.69 -8.67 5.68
N HIS A 35 4.89 -7.42 5.25
CA HIS A 35 4.36 -6.85 4.02
C HIS A 35 5.46 -6.05 3.32
N LYS A 36 5.79 -6.45 2.12
CA LYS A 36 6.78 -5.81 1.27
C LYS A 36 6.09 -5.13 0.09
N ILE A 37 6.43 -3.86 -0.17
CA ILE A 37 5.94 -3.11 -1.33
C ILE A 37 7.14 -2.55 -2.08
N THR A 38 7.16 -2.76 -3.39
CA THR A 38 8.21 -2.27 -4.29
C THR A 38 7.59 -1.32 -5.31
N LEU A 39 8.15 -0.12 -5.41
CA LEU A 39 7.80 0.90 -6.38
C LEU A 39 8.87 0.94 -7.46
N SER A 40 8.47 0.94 -8.71
CA SER A 40 9.38 1.08 -9.86
C SER A 40 8.69 1.89 -10.96
N VAL A 41 9.43 2.27 -11.98
CA VAL A 41 8.90 2.95 -13.16
C VAL A 41 9.16 2.08 -14.38
N ASP A 42 8.15 1.86 -15.21
CA ASP A 42 8.28 1.10 -16.45
C ASP A 42 8.91 1.95 -17.58
N GLU A 43 9.16 1.31 -18.73
CA GLU A 43 9.76 1.98 -19.91
C GLU A 43 8.88 3.12 -20.49
N ARG A 44 7.61 3.16 -20.14
CA ARG A 44 6.65 4.20 -20.57
C ARG A 44 6.53 5.35 -19.57
N GLY A 45 7.22 5.25 -18.44
CA GLY A 45 7.14 6.22 -17.35
C GLY A 45 6.01 5.97 -16.35
N HIS A 46 5.26 4.88 -16.49
CA HIS A 46 4.22 4.53 -15.54
C HIS A 46 4.83 4.01 -14.23
N GLN A 47 4.24 4.40 -13.12
CA GLN A 47 4.62 3.84 -11.83
C GLN A 47 4.02 2.43 -11.67
N VAL A 48 4.87 1.46 -11.38
CA VAL A 48 4.53 0.07 -11.13
C VAL A 48 4.71 -0.22 -9.65
N VAL A 49 3.67 -0.71 -9.01
CA VAL A 49 3.67 -1.10 -7.60
C VAL A 49 3.46 -2.59 -7.50
N GLN A 50 4.30 -3.27 -6.74
CA GLN A 50 4.16 -4.69 -6.45
C GLN A 50 4.20 -4.89 -4.94
N GLY A 51 3.22 -5.61 -4.39
CA GLY A 51 3.16 -5.89 -2.98
C GLY A 51 2.96 -7.37 -2.67
N GLU A 52 3.59 -7.81 -1.59
CA GLU A 52 3.50 -9.16 -1.07
C GLU A 52 3.33 -9.12 0.45
N ALA A 53 2.29 -9.79 0.96
CA ALA A 53 2.05 -9.94 2.38
C ALA A 53 1.87 -11.40 2.76
N ASP A 54 2.48 -11.84 3.87
CA ASP A 54 2.30 -13.18 4.46
C ASP A 54 2.18 -13.01 5.98
N TYR A 55 1.01 -13.38 6.53
CA TYR A 55 0.73 -13.33 7.95
C TYR A 55 0.29 -14.69 8.46
N ARG A 56 0.77 -15.07 9.64
CA ARG A 56 0.38 -16.33 10.29
C ARG A 56 0.23 -16.14 11.79
N VAL A 57 -0.98 -16.32 12.28
CA VAL A 57 -1.25 -16.37 13.73
C VAL A 57 -1.22 -17.81 14.19
N LYS A 58 -0.30 -18.11 15.12
CA LYS A 58 -0.14 -19.44 15.72
C LYS A 58 -0.55 -19.42 17.18
N LEU A 59 -1.28 -20.45 17.60
CA LEU A 59 -1.61 -20.72 19.00
C LEU A 59 -1.13 -22.15 19.33
N LEU A 60 -0.27 -22.28 20.34
CA LEU A 60 0.33 -23.57 20.76
C LEU A 60 0.97 -24.34 19.59
N GLY A 61 1.62 -23.62 18.66
CA GLY A 61 2.27 -24.23 17.49
C GLY A 61 1.34 -24.55 16.30
N ILE A 62 0.02 -24.43 16.48
CA ILE A 62 -0.98 -24.65 15.42
C ILE A 62 -1.30 -23.32 14.74
N THR A 63 -1.30 -23.29 13.40
CA THR A 63 -1.71 -22.12 12.62
C THR A 63 -3.24 -21.97 12.73
N PHE A 64 -3.67 -20.89 13.37
CA PHE A 64 -5.08 -20.55 13.53
C PHE A 64 -5.59 -19.61 12.44
N PHE A 65 -4.70 -18.76 11.89
CA PHE A 65 -5.00 -17.85 10.81
C PHE A 65 -3.81 -17.77 9.88
N ALA A 66 -4.07 -17.84 8.57
CA ALA A 66 -3.10 -17.65 7.52
C ALA A 66 -3.66 -16.69 6.47
N TYR A 67 -2.84 -15.72 6.08
CA TYR A 67 -3.18 -14.73 5.07
C TYR A 67 -2.00 -14.52 4.14
N GLN A 68 -2.25 -14.59 2.85
CA GLN A 68 -1.31 -14.26 1.80
C GLN A 68 -1.98 -13.31 0.81
N HIS A 69 -1.28 -12.26 0.45
CA HIS A 69 -1.78 -11.29 -0.52
C HIS A 69 -0.66 -10.86 -1.44
N GLN A 70 -0.96 -10.83 -2.72
CA GLN A 70 -0.09 -10.28 -3.75
C GLN A 70 -0.89 -9.29 -4.57
N HIS A 71 -0.26 -8.18 -4.94
CA HIS A 71 -0.85 -7.22 -5.86
C HIS A 71 0.19 -6.64 -6.81
N ARG A 72 -0.31 -6.23 -7.97
CA ARG A 72 0.41 -5.43 -8.93
C ARG A 72 -0.51 -4.32 -9.43
N GLU A 73 -0.03 -3.09 -9.35
CA GLU A 73 -0.72 -1.90 -9.83
C GLU A 73 0.14 -1.18 -10.87
N ILE A 74 -0.52 -0.57 -11.85
CA ILE A 74 0.10 0.35 -12.82
C ILE A 74 -0.63 1.68 -12.72
N TRP A 75 0.12 2.75 -12.52
CA TRP A 75 -0.38 4.11 -12.38
C TRP A 75 0.21 4.99 -13.47
N ASP A 76 -0.63 5.77 -14.12
CA ASP A 76 -0.24 6.83 -15.04
C ASP A 76 -0.60 8.16 -14.37
N ASP A 77 0.41 8.98 -14.09
CA ASP A 77 0.31 10.14 -13.23
C ASP A 77 -0.39 9.81 -11.89
N ASN A 78 -1.64 10.25 -11.74
CA ASN A 78 -2.45 10.06 -10.55
C ASN A 78 -3.60 9.07 -10.75
N CYS A 79 -3.68 8.39 -11.90
CA CYS A 79 -4.78 7.47 -12.22
C CYS A 79 -4.32 6.01 -12.22
N LEU A 80 -5.05 5.17 -11.50
CA LEU A 80 -4.85 3.72 -11.57
C LEU A 80 -5.25 3.21 -12.95
N GLN A 81 -4.30 2.66 -13.71
CA GLN A 81 -4.52 2.11 -15.05
C GLN A 81 -4.89 0.64 -15.01
N SER A 82 -4.23 -0.10 -14.15
CA SER A 82 -4.54 -1.50 -13.93
C SER A 82 -4.21 -1.95 -12.52
N LEU A 83 -4.95 -2.96 -12.05
CA LEU A 83 -4.71 -3.64 -10.79
C LEU A 83 -4.93 -5.14 -11.00
N SER A 84 -4.06 -5.95 -10.44
CA SER A 84 -4.23 -7.39 -10.32
C SER A 84 -3.88 -7.81 -8.91
N THR A 85 -4.81 -8.49 -8.23
CA THR A 85 -4.60 -8.98 -6.87
C THR A 85 -4.97 -10.44 -6.74
N SER A 86 -4.30 -11.12 -5.83
CA SER A 86 -4.63 -12.46 -5.36
C SER A 86 -4.50 -12.50 -3.85
N THR A 87 -5.58 -12.83 -3.18
CA THR A 87 -5.64 -12.91 -1.70
C THR A 87 -6.09 -14.31 -1.31
N GLN A 88 -5.31 -14.96 -0.46
CA GLN A 88 -5.69 -16.21 0.16
C GLN A 88 -5.81 -16.00 1.68
N SER A 89 -7.01 -16.19 2.23
CA SER A 89 -7.29 -16.03 3.66
C SER A 89 -7.92 -17.31 4.19
N ASN A 90 -7.23 -18.01 5.08
CA ASN A 90 -7.66 -19.30 5.63
C ASN A 90 -8.12 -20.32 4.57
N GLY A 91 -7.46 -20.33 3.40
CA GLY A 91 -7.79 -21.21 2.27
C GLY A 91 -8.84 -20.65 1.31
N GLU A 92 -9.53 -19.57 1.63
CA GLU A 92 -10.42 -18.88 0.71
C GLU A 92 -9.62 -17.98 -0.24
N LEU A 93 -9.86 -18.12 -1.54
CA LEU A 93 -9.21 -17.34 -2.60
C LEU A 93 -10.13 -16.21 -3.07
N ALA A 94 -9.59 -15.00 -3.11
CA ALA A 94 -10.18 -13.85 -3.78
C ALA A 94 -9.20 -13.31 -4.83
N GLN A 95 -9.70 -12.95 -5.99
CA GLN A 95 -8.92 -12.32 -7.06
C GLN A 95 -9.69 -11.13 -7.62
N VAL A 96 -8.97 -10.06 -7.89
CA VAL A 96 -9.52 -8.85 -8.51
C VAL A 96 -8.57 -8.44 -9.64
N THR A 97 -9.13 -8.16 -10.79
CA THR A 97 -8.43 -7.56 -11.92
C THR A 97 -9.20 -6.32 -12.38
N LEU A 98 -8.50 -5.23 -12.55
CA LEU A 98 -9.02 -3.97 -13.06
C LEU A 98 -8.18 -3.52 -14.25
N THR A 99 -8.83 -3.02 -15.29
CA THR A 99 -8.15 -2.41 -16.44
C THR A 99 -8.93 -1.16 -16.88
N SER A 100 -8.22 -0.05 -17.07
CA SER A 100 -8.80 1.19 -17.60
C SER A 100 -9.05 1.09 -19.11
N SER A 101 -10.07 1.77 -19.59
CA SER A 101 -10.38 1.99 -20.99
C SER A 101 -10.90 3.43 -21.20
N PRO A 102 -11.04 3.90 -22.44
CA PRO A 102 -11.64 5.23 -22.71
C PRO A 102 -13.09 5.36 -22.19
N GLU A 103 -13.80 4.25 -22.06
CA GLU A 103 -15.20 4.20 -21.60
C GLU A 103 -15.33 4.02 -20.07
N GLY A 104 -14.21 3.85 -19.36
CA GLY A 104 -14.21 3.60 -17.93
C GLY A 104 -13.29 2.46 -17.51
N TYR A 105 -13.72 1.65 -16.54
CA TYR A 105 -12.94 0.51 -16.05
C TYR A 105 -13.68 -0.81 -16.20
N ALA A 106 -12.97 -1.83 -16.65
CA ALA A 106 -13.42 -3.22 -16.59
C ALA A 106 -12.88 -3.85 -15.30
N LEU A 107 -13.78 -4.25 -14.40
CA LEU A 107 -13.47 -4.94 -13.15
C LEU A 107 -13.90 -6.40 -13.25
N THR A 108 -13.03 -7.31 -12.91
CA THR A 108 -13.32 -8.74 -12.84
C THR A 108 -12.95 -9.27 -11.45
N THR A 109 -13.86 -10.02 -10.84
CA THR A 109 -13.62 -10.79 -9.62
C THR A 109 -13.84 -12.27 -9.90
N LEU A 110 -13.51 -13.16 -8.97
CA LEU A 110 -13.80 -14.60 -9.12
C LEU A 110 -15.31 -14.90 -9.28
N LYS A 111 -16.16 -13.98 -8.81
CA LYS A 111 -17.62 -14.19 -8.83
C LYS A 111 -18.28 -13.60 -10.06
N GLU A 112 -17.91 -12.38 -10.45
CA GLU A 112 -18.61 -11.66 -11.54
C GLU A 112 -17.71 -10.61 -12.22
N PRO A 113 -17.78 -10.48 -13.56
CA PRO A 113 -17.26 -9.32 -14.25
C PRO A 113 -18.22 -8.13 -14.07
N LYS A 114 -17.69 -6.94 -13.86
CA LYS A 114 -18.45 -5.70 -13.71
C LYS A 114 -17.79 -4.58 -14.51
N ALA A 115 -18.57 -3.83 -15.27
CA ALA A 115 -18.14 -2.56 -15.83
C ALA A 115 -18.37 -1.45 -14.79
N LEU A 116 -17.37 -0.61 -14.56
CA LEU A 116 -17.47 0.60 -13.75
C LEU A 116 -17.43 1.79 -14.70
N THR A 117 -18.51 2.53 -14.79
CA THR A 117 -18.56 3.81 -15.49
C THR A 117 -18.11 4.91 -14.53
N LEU A 118 -17.29 5.83 -15.02
CA LEU A 118 -16.73 6.92 -14.23
C LEU A 118 -17.47 8.23 -14.53
N ASP A 119 -18.75 8.29 -14.24
CA ASP A 119 -19.54 9.51 -14.52
C ASP A 119 -19.13 10.70 -13.63
N GLU A 120 -18.45 10.46 -12.49
CA GLU A 120 -18.09 11.50 -11.53
C GLU A 120 -16.60 11.53 -11.10
N GLN A 121 -15.80 10.51 -11.42
CA GLN A 121 -14.37 10.46 -11.09
C GLN A 121 -13.54 10.04 -12.30
N PRO A 122 -12.77 10.96 -12.91
CA PRO A 122 -11.93 10.64 -14.05
C PRO A 122 -10.79 9.68 -13.72
N CYS A 123 -10.48 9.49 -12.44
CA CYS A 123 -9.41 8.64 -11.93
C CYS A 123 -9.90 7.76 -10.79
N LEU A 124 -9.65 6.47 -10.88
CA LEU A 124 -9.90 5.53 -9.79
C LEU A 124 -8.65 5.41 -8.93
N TRP A 125 -8.85 5.30 -7.61
CA TRP A 125 -7.79 5.12 -6.63
C TRP A 125 -8.03 3.85 -5.80
N SER A 126 -6.96 3.09 -5.57
CA SER A 126 -6.91 2.03 -4.58
C SER A 126 -6.48 2.57 -3.20
N TYR A 127 -6.33 1.70 -2.20
CA TYR A 127 -5.72 2.03 -0.91
C TYR A 127 -4.20 2.19 -1.05
N ALA A 128 -3.78 3.19 -1.82
CA ALA A 128 -2.39 3.49 -2.16
C ALA A 128 -1.66 4.19 -1.00
N TYR A 129 -1.49 3.54 0.16
CA TYR A 129 -0.86 4.10 1.36
C TYR A 129 0.55 4.66 1.11
N TRP A 130 1.26 4.14 0.14
CA TRP A 130 2.59 4.58 -0.27
C TRP A 130 2.60 5.98 -0.91
N ARG A 131 1.43 6.53 -1.26
CA ARG A 131 1.25 7.88 -1.78
C ARG A 131 0.47 8.73 -0.79
N LYS A 132 1.07 9.81 -0.28
CA LYS A 132 0.39 10.70 0.65
C LYS A 132 -0.84 11.40 0.06
N ASP A 133 -0.85 11.66 -1.25
CA ASP A 133 -1.96 12.33 -1.96
C ASP A 133 -3.24 11.46 -2.04
N PHE A 134 -3.18 10.15 -1.70
CA PHE A 134 -4.39 9.35 -1.53
C PHE A 134 -5.30 9.91 -0.40
N THR A 135 -4.74 10.67 0.55
CA THR A 135 -5.50 11.29 1.64
C THR A 135 -6.44 12.41 1.20
N SER A 136 -6.40 12.82 -0.05
CA SER A 136 -7.32 13.79 -0.67
C SER A 136 -8.51 13.13 -1.37
N GLN A 137 -8.54 11.81 -1.46
CA GLN A 137 -9.60 11.08 -2.15
C GLN A 137 -10.87 10.99 -1.32
N ARG A 138 -12.01 10.83 -1.97
CA ARG A 138 -13.33 10.67 -1.33
C ARG A 138 -13.90 9.26 -1.50
N GLN A 139 -13.35 8.50 -2.43
CA GLN A 139 -13.68 7.10 -2.68
C GLN A 139 -12.40 6.33 -2.97
N LEU A 140 -12.31 5.12 -2.45
CA LEU A 140 -11.22 4.19 -2.72
C LEU A 140 -11.78 2.83 -3.09
N MET A 141 -11.09 2.16 -4.00
CA MET A 141 -11.37 0.78 -4.35
C MET A 141 -10.59 -0.17 -3.44
N ASN A 142 -11.29 -1.10 -2.83
CA ASN A 142 -10.66 -2.20 -2.10
C ASN A 142 -10.10 -3.22 -3.11
N GLY A 143 -8.77 -3.32 -3.20
CA GLY A 143 -8.10 -4.23 -4.13
C GLY A 143 -8.34 -5.72 -3.87
N GLN A 144 -8.89 -6.10 -2.72
CA GLN A 144 -9.19 -7.51 -2.39
C GLN A 144 -10.61 -7.91 -2.80
N THR A 145 -11.53 -6.96 -2.87
CA THR A 145 -12.96 -7.21 -3.15
C THR A 145 -13.46 -6.57 -4.43
N GLY A 146 -12.74 -5.56 -4.95
CA GLY A 146 -13.20 -4.72 -6.07
C GLY A 146 -14.32 -3.74 -5.68
N GLN A 147 -14.64 -3.61 -4.40
CA GLN A 147 -15.69 -2.70 -3.94
C GLN A 147 -15.17 -1.28 -3.80
N MET A 148 -15.98 -0.32 -4.24
CA MET A 148 -15.77 1.10 -4.00
C MET A 148 -16.37 1.47 -2.64
N SER A 149 -15.60 2.19 -1.83
CA SER A 149 -16.06 2.68 -0.52
C SER A 149 -15.86 4.18 -0.41
N PRO A 150 -16.85 4.92 0.09
CA PRO A 150 -16.64 6.31 0.48
C PRO A 150 -15.62 6.37 1.62
N VAL A 151 -14.76 7.38 1.60
CA VAL A 151 -13.73 7.55 2.60
C VAL A 151 -13.66 9.00 3.06
N SER A 152 -13.24 9.19 4.31
CA SER A 152 -12.88 10.50 4.84
C SER A 152 -11.55 10.43 5.57
N PHE A 153 -10.81 11.53 5.53
CA PHE A 153 -9.50 11.64 6.16
C PHE A 153 -9.49 12.77 7.17
N GLU A 154 -8.97 12.49 8.33
CA GLU A 154 -8.75 13.47 9.38
C GLU A 154 -7.26 13.47 9.75
N ARG A 155 -6.64 14.64 9.67
CA ARG A 155 -5.26 14.79 10.13
C ARG A 155 -5.23 14.80 11.65
N ARG A 156 -4.42 13.95 12.23
CA ARG A 156 -4.18 13.82 13.68
C ARG A 156 -2.79 14.32 14.03
N PRO A 157 -2.57 14.80 15.28
CA PRO A 157 -1.22 15.01 15.77
C PRO A 157 -0.41 13.71 15.67
N PRO A 158 0.92 13.79 15.47
CA PRO A 158 1.78 12.61 15.57
C PRO A 158 1.57 11.93 16.91
N ILE A 159 1.78 10.62 16.97
CA ILE A 159 1.86 9.95 18.28
C ILE A 159 3.16 10.45 18.93
N GLU A 160 3.03 11.13 20.05
CA GLU A 160 4.19 11.38 20.91
C GLU A 160 4.71 10.02 21.37
N ALA A 161 5.99 9.75 21.12
CA ALA A 161 6.66 8.58 21.65
C ALA A 161 6.40 8.54 23.17
N ASN A 162 5.67 7.53 23.66
CA ASN A 162 5.30 7.45 25.06
C ASN A 162 6.57 7.18 25.90
N PRO A 163 7.07 8.14 26.69
CA PRO A 163 8.30 7.97 27.45
C PRO A 163 8.19 6.93 28.60
N LEU A 164 7.00 6.36 28.81
CA LEU A 164 6.74 5.41 29.91
C LEU A 164 7.07 3.96 29.58
N ASN A 165 7.46 3.62 28.36
CA ASN A 165 7.94 2.29 27.98
C ASN A 165 9.48 2.20 27.87
N SER A 166 10.21 3.01 28.63
CA SER A 166 11.66 2.96 28.73
C SER A 166 12.17 1.82 29.62
N GLY A 167 12.00 0.59 29.14
CA GLY A 167 13.00 -0.46 29.39
C GLY A 167 14.30 -0.11 28.68
N PRO A 168 15.43 -0.85 28.84
CA PRO A 168 16.67 -0.57 28.12
C PRO A 168 16.36 -0.52 26.63
N VAL A 169 16.42 0.71 26.09
CA VAL A 169 15.92 1.06 24.76
C VAL A 169 16.84 0.41 23.74
N PRO A 170 16.38 -0.59 22.95
CA PRO A 170 17.06 -0.90 21.71
C PRO A 170 17.06 0.38 20.87
N GLU A 171 18.09 0.61 20.08
CA GLU A 171 18.09 1.75 19.15
C GLU A 171 16.74 1.80 18.42
N PRO A 172 16.09 2.99 18.34
CA PRO A 172 14.78 3.10 17.72
C PRO A 172 14.85 2.51 16.31
N SER A 173 13.88 1.67 15.97
CA SER A 173 13.77 1.18 14.60
C SER A 173 13.67 2.38 13.64
N LEU A 174 14.08 2.22 12.40
CA LEU A 174 13.96 3.29 11.40
C LEU A 174 12.54 3.87 11.37
N GLY A 175 11.51 3.03 11.55
CA GLY A 175 10.12 3.43 11.66
C GLY A 175 9.84 4.35 12.83
N GLU A 176 10.30 4.02 14.04
CA GLU A 176 10.12 4.84 15.25
C GLU A 176 10.83 6.19 15.14
N ALA A 177 12.03 6.23 14.56
CA ALA A 177 12.75 7.48 14.32
C ALA A 177 12.05 8.38 13.29
N LEU A 178 11.39 7.80 12.28
CA LEU A 178 10.65 8.52 11.27
C LEU A 178 9.25 8.94 11.74
N GLU A 179 8.63 8.19 12.66
CA GLU A 179 7.32 8.50 13.25
C GLU A 179 7.37 9.71 14.18
N SER A 180 8.49 9.95 14.84
CA SER A 180 8.60 10.90 15.96
C SER A 180 8.31 12.38 15.64
N ALA A 181 8.17 12.75 14.36
CA ALA A 181 7.83 14.12 13.93
C ALA A 181 6.97 14.18 12.66
N GLY A 182 6.33 13.08 12.28
CA GLY A 182 5.59 12.93 11.04
C GLY A 182 4.12 13.37 11.13
N PHE A 183 3.32 12.82 10.23
CA PHE A 183 1.88 13.10 10.13
C PHE A 183 1.11 11.82 10.29
N ARG A 184 0.05 11.84 11.09
CA ARG A 184 -0.94 10.77 11.16
C ARG A 184 -2.23 11.21 10.47
N TYR A 185 -2.77 10.34 9.63
CA TYR A 185 -4.10 10.48 9.06
C TYR A 185 -4.98 9.34 9.55
N ARG A 186 -6.16 9.71 10.03
CA ARG A 186 -7.22 8.77 10.34
C ARG A 186 -8.12 8.66 9.12
N LEU A 187 -8.06 7.54 8.45
CA LEU A 187 -8.96 7.14 7.38
C LEU A 187 -10.17 6.44 7.99
N VAL A 188 -11.36 6.90 7.65
CA VAL A 188 -12.63 6.33 8.07
C VAL A 188 -13.38 5.83 6.83
N THR A 189 -13.83 4.59 6.89
CA THR A 189 -14.76 3.97 5.94
C THR A 189 -16.01 3.55 6.69
N ASP A 190 -17.02 3.01 6.00
CA ASP A 190 -18.23 2.50 6.64
C ASP A 190 -17.94 1.33 7.61
N ASP A 191 -16.89 0.54 7.32
CA ASP A 191 -16.60 -0.70 8.04
C ASP A 191 -15.46 -0.60 9.05
N GLN A 192 -14.54 0.36 8.86
CA GLN A 192 -13.32 0.38 9.66
C GLN A 192 -12.67 1.75 9.76
N THR A 193 -11.80 1.86 10.74
CA THR A 193 -10.91 3.01 10.93
C THR A 193 -9.47 2.56 10.82
N ILE A 194 -8.69 3.27 10.00
CA ILE A 194 -7.28 3.00 9.74
C ILE A 194 -6.48 4.25 10.06
N ASN A 195 -5.47 4.15 10.90
CA ASN A 195 -4.49 5.20 11.09
C ASN A 195 -3.31 4.94 10.17
N VAL A 196 -2.90 5.93 9.39
CA VAL A 196 -1.78 5.85 8.46
C VAL A 196 -0.75 6.89 8.84
N ASP A 197 0.49 6.47 9.01
CA ASP A 197 1.58 7.30 9.49
C ASP A 197 2.57 7.59 8.36
N TYR A 198 2.95 8.87 8.26
CA TYR A 198 3.92 9.36 7.31
C TYR A 198 5.05 10.08 8.01
N SER A 199 6.26 9.93 7.51
CA SER A 199 7.41 10.72 7.94
C SER A 199 7.22 12.22 7.62
N PRO A 200 8.04 13.12 8.17
CA PRO A 200 8.04 14.54 7.78
C PRO A 200 8.25 14.76 6.27
N ALA A 201 8.99 13.86 5.61
CA ALA A 201 9.20 13.86 4.16
C ALA A 201 8.01 13.32 3.36
N GLY A 202 6.94 12.84 4.03
CA GLY A 202 5.74 12.30 3.37
C GLY A 202 5.87 10.84 2.95
N GLN A 203 6.86 10.11 3.45
CA GLN A 203 7.03 8.67 3.20
C GLN A 203 6.13 7.87 4.15
N TRP A 204 5.50 6.82 3.66
CA TRP A 204 4.69 5.92 4.48
C TRP A 204 5.58 5.12 5.44
N VAL A 205 5.32 5.21 6.75
CA VAL A 205 6.13 4.59 7.80
C VAL A 205 5.37 3.64 8.70
N GLY A 206 4.05 3.71 8.69
CA GLY A 206 3.26 2.84 9.55
C GLY A 206 1.77 2.83 9.20
N LEU A 207 1.08 1.85 9.77
CA LEU A 207 -0.36 1.71 9.67
C LEU A 207 -0.88 0.98 10.90
N GLN A 208 -2.03 1.39 11.41
CA GLN A 208 -2.72 0.73 12.50
C GLN A 208 -4.20 0.59 12.20
N VAL A 209 -4.74 -0.60 12.39
CA VAL A 209 -6.15 -0.94 12.19
C VAL A 209 -6.70 -1.64 13.42
N ASP A 210 -7.85 -1.18 13.91
CA ASP A 210 -8.62 -1.86 14.95
C ASP A 210 -9.56 -2.88 14.27
N LEU A 211 -9.15 -4.16 14.23
CA LEU A 211 -9.90 -5.23 13.55
C LEU A 211 -11.14 -5.66 14.33
N ALA A 212 -11.08 -5.62 15.66
CA ALA A 212 -12.16 -5.99 16.59
C ALA A 212 -11.79 -5.47 17.99
N PRO A 213 -12.69 -5.53 18.99
CA PRO A 213 -12.32 -5.26 20.36
C PRO A 213 -11.08 -6.06 20.78
N ASN A 214 -10.05 -5.38 21.25
CA ASN A 214 -8.75 -5.95 21.67
C ASN A 214 -7.95 -6.64 20.55
N ARG A 215 -8.19 -6.31 19.28
CA ARG A 215 -7.39 -6.80 18.15
C ARG A 215 -6.89 -5.65 17.31
N VAL A 216 -5.65 -5.26 17.52
CA VAL A 216 -4.97 -4.18 16.81
C VAL A 216 -3.93 -4.78 15.88
N LEU A 217 -4.07 -4.51 14.58
CA LEU A 217 -3.07 -4.82 13.56
C LEU A 217 -2.19 -3.59 13.37
N THR A 218 -0.87 -3.77 13.41
CA THR A 218 0.09 -2.68 13.25
C THR A 218 1.13 -3.06 12.21
N TYR A 219 1.41 -2.13 11.30
CA TYR A 219 2.53 -2.20 10.36
C TYR A 219 3.64 -1.29 10.88
N ARG A 220 4.84 -1.80 10.98
CA ARG A 220 6.03 -1.07 11.39
C ARG A 220 7.08 -1.17 10.30
N LEU A 221 7.50 -0.04 9.78
CA LEU A 221 8.54 -0.01 8.76
C LEU A 221 9.88 -0.50 9.36
N ARG A 222 10.45 -1.55 8.78
CA ARG A 222 11.74 -2.11 9.17
C ARG A 222 12.87 -1.55 8.34
N LYS A 223 12.61 -1.40 7.02
CA LYS A 223 13.63 -1.03 6.05
C LYS A 223 12.99 -0.35 4.85
N MET A 224 13.66 0.67 4.37
CA MET A 224 13.43 1.30 3.06
C MET A 224 14.71 1.16 2.25
N LEU A 225 14.63 0.65 1.02
CA LEU A 225 15.75 0.35 0.12
C LEU A 225 15.54 1.04 -1.20
#